data_b43e9341579d516e0d3165c3c455959d
#
_entry.id   b43e9341579d516e0d3165c3c455959d
#
_cell.length_a   1.000
_cell.length_b   1.000
_cell.length_c   1.000
_cell.angle_alpha   90.00
_cell.angle_beta   90.00
_cell.angle_gamma   90.00
#
_symmetry.space_group_name_H-M   'P 1'
#
loop_
_entity.id
_entity.type
_entity.pdbx_description
1 polymer ?
#
loop_
_entity_poly.entity_id
_entity_poly.type
_entity_poly.pdbx_seq_one_letter_code
_entity_poly.pdbx_strand_id
1 'polypeptide(L)'
;MANFHYRLLLIDDEPLNRELLASSLSAAGYEVEVAKDGFAALAQMHGALPDLIISDLKMPNMSGFEFLSIARRRFPQIPTIAVSGEFHAPIEPLGVIADAFLSKPFSLDELEAKIAELLRDSPPRPAMKKDRAPVWVPRNGEYYVITCTDCLRSFSIPAEKSVRVFRELRTLACIFCDAQVQFIVEEQPEAAGLPITKTNRTMEHT
;
A
#
# COMPACT_ATOMS: atom_id res chain seq x y z
N MET A 1 2.41 35.81 -8.94
CA MET A 1 1.94 34.90 -7.89
C MET A 1 2.50 33.53 -8.24
N ALA A 2 3.29 32.90 -7.38
CA ALA A 2 3.78 31.55 -7.63
C ALA A 2 2.56 30.62 -7.64
N ASN A 3 2.29 29.99 -8.78
CA ASN A 3 1.31 28.90 -8.86
C ASN A 3 1.89 27.75 -8.03
N PHE A 4 1.44 27.60 -6.81
CA PHE A 4 1.75 26.44 -5.99
C PHE A 4 0.91 25.28 -6.52
N HIS A 5 1.54 24.37 -7.26
CA HIS A 5 0.93 23.11 -7.65
C HIS A 5 1.31 22.05 -6.61
N TYR A 6 0.31 21.40 -6.01
CA TYR A 6 0.56 20.24 -5.16
C TYR A 6 1.10 19.09 -6.00
N ARG A 7 2.14 18.45 -5.51
CA ARG A 7 2.74 17.26 -6.13
C ARG A 7 2.08 16.00 -5.58
N LEU A 8 1.47 15.22 -6.47
CA LEU A 8 0.85 13.95 -6.15
C LEU A 8 1.71 12.79 -6.65
N LEU A 9 1.82 11.72 -5.87
CA LEU A 9 2.41 10.45 -6.30
C LEU A 9 1.29 9.43 -6.47
N LEU A 10 1.01 9.04 -7.72
CA LEU A 10 0.00 8.04 -8.08
C LEU A 10 0.66 6.70 -8.37
N ILE A 11 0.22 5.65 -7.66
CA ILE A 11 0.79 4.30 -7.77
C ILE A 11 -0.33 3.33 -8.14
N ASP A 12 -0.25 2.76 -9.33
CA ASP A 12 -1.20 1.78 -9.86
C ASP A 12 -0.43 0.90 -10.86
N ASP A 13 -0.58 -0.42 -10.80
CA ASP A 13 0.13 -1.33 -11.71
C ASP A 13 -0.48 -1.37 -13.11
N GLU A 14 -1.76 -1.02 -13.26
CA GLU A 14 -2.46 -0.99 -14.54
C GLU A 14 -2.12 0.28 -15.34
N PRO A 15 -1.44 0.18 -16.49
CA PRO A 15 -0.98 1.34 -17.25
C PRO A 15 -2.11 2.29 -17.67
N LEU A 16 -3.25 1.73 -18.13
CA LEU A 16 -4.39 2.53 -18.60
C LEU A 16 -5.02 3.34 -17.47
N ASN A 17 -5.25 2.74 -16.31
CA ASN A 17 -5.77 3.43 -15.14
C ASN A 17 -4.82 4.54 -14.69
N ARG A 18 -3.54 4.23 -14.62
CA ARG A 18 -2.49 5.16 -14.21
C ARG A 18 -2.41 6.38 -15.13
N GLU A 19 -2.43 6.16 -16.45
CA GLU A 19 -2.39 7.25 -17.45
C GLU A 19 -3.66 8.10 -17.41
N LEU A 20 -4.82 7.48 -17.31
CA LEU A 20 -6.10 8.18 -17.25
C LEU A 20 -6.20 9.07 -16.01
N LEU A 21 -5.92 8.51 -14.83
CA LEU A 21 -5.97 9.25 -13.57
C LEU A 21 -4.92 10.37 -13.53
N ALA A 22 -3.68 10.10 -13.99
CA ALA A 22 -2.64 11.11 -14.05
C ALA A 22 -3.02 12.28 -14.97
N SER A 23 -3.56 11.98 -16.14
CA SER A 23 -4.03 13.01 -17.08
C SER A 23 -5.15 13.86 -16.48
N SER A 24 -6.13 13.22 -15.84
CA SER A 24 -7.26 13.91 -15.23
C SER A 24 -6.83 14.81 -14.08
N LEU A 25 -5.99 14.30 -13.17
CA LEU A 25 -5.47 15.09 -12.04
C LEU A 25 -4.56 16.23 -12.51
N SER A 26 -3.78 16.02 -13.58
CA SER A 26 -2.97 17.09 -14.18
C SER A 26 -3.85 18.18 -14.77
N ALA A 27 -4.96 17.81 -15.41
CA ALA A 27 -5.93 18.78 -15.94
C ALA A 27 -6.61 19.58 -14.81
N ALA A 28 -6.77 18.97 -13.62
CA ALA A 28 -7.26 19.64 -12.42
C ALA A 28 -6.22 20.57 -11.74
N GLY A 29 -4.98 20.61 -12.25
CA GLY A 29 -3.93 21.53 -11.80
C GLY A 29 -2.91 20.95 -10.82
N TYR A 30 -2.88 19.63 -10.64
CA TYR A 30 -1.87 18.96 -9.83
C TYR A 30 -0.63 18.60 -10.65
N GLU A 31 0.54 18.60 -10.01
CA GLU A 31 1.75 17.98 -10.57
C GLU A 31 1.75 16.49 -10.21
N VAL A 32 1.61 15.61 -11.21
CA VAL A 32 1.42 14.18 -10.96
C VAL A 32 2.63 13.37 -11.39
N GLU A 33 3.28 12.73 -10.43
CA GLU A 33 4.28 11.69 -10.66
C GLU A 33 3.60 10.32 -10.59
N VAL A 34 4.03 9.38 -11.45
CA VAL A 34 3.40 8.05 -11.54
C VAL A 34 4.40 6.94 -11.27
N ALA A 35 3.98 5.91 -10.54
CA ALA A 35 4.77 4.70 -10.29
C ALA A 35 3.93 3.45 -10.58
N LYS A 36 4.59 2.39 -11.07
CA LYS A 36 3.92 1.12 -11.41
C LYS A 36 3.83 0.13 -10.26
N ASP A 37 4.59 0.34 -9.20
CA ASP A 37 4.64 -0.48 -7.99
C ASP A 37 5.29 0.30 -6.84
N GLY A 38 5.27 -0.28 -5.64
CA GLY A 38 5.82 0.36 -4.45
C GLY A 38 7.34 0.59 -4.52
N PHE A 39 8.10 -0.25 -5.22
CA PHE A 39 9.55 -0.03 -5.38
C PHE A 39 9.86 1.19 -6.25
N ALA A 40 9.13 1.34 -7.36
CA ALA A 40 9.25 2.52 -8.23
C ALA A 40 8.86 3.79 -7.48
N ALA A 41 7.80 3.74 -6.66
CA ALA A 41 7.36 4.83 -5.81
C ALA A 41 8.44 5.25 -4.80
N LEU A 42 9.03 4.30 -4.07
CA LEU A 42 10.13 4.60 -3.14
C LEU A 42 11.33 5.21 -3.84
N ALA A 43 11.67 4.74 -5.04
CA ALA A 43 12.79 5.31 -5.83
C ALA A 43 12.53 6.77 -6.20
N GLN A 44 11.30 7.13 -6.58
CA GLN A 44 10.93 8.53 -6.88
C GLN A 44 10.98 9.41 -5.62
N MET A 45 10.47 8.93 -4.50
CA MET A 45 10.50 9.66 -3.22
C MET A 45 11.91 9.95 -2.71
N HIS A 46 12.95 9.28 -3.20
CA HIS A 46 14.33 9.64 -2.94
C HIS A 46 14.74 10.99 -3.58
N GLY A 47 14.17 11.31 -4.74
CA GLY A 47 14.47 12.55 -5.44
C GLY A 47 13.67 13.74 -4.92
N ALA A 48 12.37 13.55 -4.70
CA ALA A 48 11.47 14.57 -4.19
C ALA A 48 10.28 13.94 -3.46
N LEU A 49 9.88 14.53 -2.33
CA LEU A 49 8.72 14.07 -1.59
C LEU A 49 7.44 14.67 -2.17
N PRO A 50 6.38 13.85 -2.35
CA PRO A 50 5.08 14.34 -2.75
C PRO A 50 4.34 15.01 -1.58
N ASP A 51 3.36 15.84 -1.91
CA ASP A 51 2.44 16.44 -0.94
C ASP A 51 1.34 15.46 -0.52
N LEU A 52 1.00 14.49 -1.41
CA LEU A 52 0.01 13.44 -1.14
C LEU A 52 0.33 12.20 -1.99
N ILE A 53 0.04 11.02 -1.43
CA ILE A 53 0.21 9.72 -2.08
C ILE A 53 -1.15 9.08 -2.33
N ILE A 54 -1.35 8.55 -3.55
CA ILE A 54 -2.51 7.74 -3.95
C ILE A 54 -1.97 6.37 -4.37
N SER A 55 -2.36 5.29 -3.70
CA SER A 55 -1.82 3.96 -3.99
C SER A 55 -2.93 2.92 -4.14
N ASP A 56 -2.90 2.17 -5.24
CA ASP A 56 -3.59 0.88 -5.28
C ASP A 56 -2.99 -0.04 -4.21
N LEU A 57 -3.84 -0.85 -3.60
CA LEU A 57 -3.44 -1.82 -2.58
C LEU A 57 -2.89 -3.10 -3.20
N LYS A 58 -3.41 -3.52 -4.35
CA LYS A 58 -3.06 -4.79 -4.98
C LYS A 58 -2.19 -4.57 -6.20
N MET A 59 -0.90 -4.68 -6.00
CA MET A 59 0.10 -4.51 -7.04
C MET A 59 1.15 -5.62 -6.97
N PRO A 60 1.77 -6.01 -8.11
CA PRO A 60 2.89 -6.94 -8.12
C PRO A 60 4.15 -6.34 -7.47
N ASN A 61 5.12 -7.18 -7.12
CA ASN A 61 6.41 -6.86 -6.52
C ASN A 61 6.30 -6.31 -5.09
N MET A 62 5.93 -5.05 -4.92
CA MET A 62 5.63 -4.43 -3.64
C MET A 62 4.18 -3.96 -3.65
N SER A 63 3.36 -4.55 -2.78
CA SER A 63 1.94 -4.20 -2.64
C SER A 63 1.77 -2.79 -2.06
N GLY A 64 0.58 -2.19 -2.28
CA GLY A 64 0.25 -0.91 -1.65
C GLY A 64 0.20 -1.01 -0.13
N PHE A 65 -0.18 -2.16 0.43
CA PHE A 65 -0.13 -2.39 1.88
C PHE A 65 1.28 -2.22 2.43
N GLU A 66 2.26 -2.88 1.81
CA GLU A 66 3.66 -2.80 2.20
C GLU A 66 4.18 -1.37 2.00
N PHE A 67 3.96 -0.80 0.81
CA PHE A 67 4.39 0.55 0.49
C PHE A 67 3.83 1.59 1.47
N LEU A 68 2.51 1.59 1.72
CA LEU A 68 1.87 2.55 2.62
C LEU A 68 2.35 2.41 4.07
N SER A 69 2.65 1.18 4.53
CA SER A 69 3.21 0.97 5.85
C SER A 69 4.62 1.58 5.98
N ILE A 70 5.45 1.47 4.93
CA ILE A 70 6.77 2.11 4.87
C ILE A 70 6.63 3.63 4.80
N ALA A 71 5.76 4.13 3.91
CA ALA A 71 5.52 5.56 3.74
C ALA A 71 5.03 6.20 5.04
N ARG A 72 4.06 5.60 5.72
CA ARG A 72 3.54 6.07 7.01
C ARG A 72 4.61 6.10 8.09
N ARG A 73 5.46 5.10 8.14
CA ARG A 73 6.53 5.03 9.14
C ARG A 73 7.63 6.04 8.89
N ARG A 74 8.01 6.24 7.62
CA ARG A 74 9.14 7.09 7.24
C ARG A 74 8.75 8.55 7.04
N PHE A 75 7.55 8.79 6.50
CA PHE A 75 7.04 10.09 6.11
C PHE A 75 5.62 10.32 6.67
N PRO A 76 5.45 10.31 8.00
CA PRO A 76 4.12 10.37 8.64
C PRO A 76 3.34 11.66 8.33
N GLN A 77 4.03 12.70 7.86
CA GLN A 77 3.45 13.98 7.48
C GLN A 77 2.77 13.96 6.08
N ILE A 78 3.09 12.98 5.24
CA ILE A 78 2.50 12.89 3.89
C ILE A 78 1.16 12.18 3.97
N PRO A 79 0.03 12.83 3.61
CA PRO A 79 -1.26 12.19 3.56
C PRO A 79 -1.31 11.12 2.48
N THR A 80 -2.09 10.06 2.75
CA THR A 80 -2.17 8.90 1.88
C THR A 80 -3.62 8.51 1.62
N ILE A 81 -3.93 8.18 0.35
CA ILE A 81 -5.19 7.60 -0.08
C ILE A 81 -4.90 6.17 -0.56
N ALA A 82 -5.55 5.19 0.05
CA ALA A 82 -5.55 3.82 -0.43
C ALA A 82 -6.72 3.60 -1.38
N VAL A 83 -6.46 2.92 -2.49
CA VAL A 83 -7.46 2.59 -3.51
C VAL A 83 -7.51 1.08 -3.69
N SER A 84 -8.71 0.47 -3.78
CA SER A 84 -8.83 -0.97 -4.04
C SER A 84 -10.13 -1.34 -4.73
N GLY A 85 -10.09 -2.35 -5.62
CA GLY A 85 -11.26 -2.97 -6.23
C GLY A 85 -11.82 -4.17 -5.45
N GLU A 86 -11.08 -4.73 -4.50
CA GLU A 86 -11.48 -5.92 -3.74
C GLU A 86 -12.19 -5.59 -2.42
N PHE A 87 -11.92 -4.42 -1.87
CA PHE A 87 -12.51 -3.99 -0.61
C PHE A 87 -13.56 -2.91 -0.87
N HIS A 88 -14.76 -3.14 -0.37
CA HIS A 88 -15.89 -2.22 -0.54
C HIS A 88 -16.21 -1.59 0.81
N ALA A 89 -16.46 -0.27 0.81
CA ALA A 89 -16.94 0.41 2.00
C ALA A 89 -18.22 -0.26 2.54
N PRO A 90 -18.41 -0.41 3.86
CA PRO A 90 -17.69 0.26 4.94
C PRO A 90 -16.51 -0.54 5.54
N ILE A 91 -16.06 -1.61 4.90
CA ILE A 91 -15.02 -2.49 5.43
C ILE A 91 -13.68 -2.02 4.88
N GLU A 92 -13.01 -1.14 5.64
CA GLU A 92 -11.60 -0.89 5.40
C GLU A 92 -10.80 -2.16 5.68
N PRO A 93 -9.88 -2.56 4.79
CA PRO A 93 -9.05 -3.73 5.04
C PRO A 93 -8.28 -3.53 6.35
N LEU A 94 -8.38 -4.52 7.24
CA LEU A 94 -7.68 -4.50 8.52
C LEU A 94 -6.17 -4.33 8.28
N GLY A 95 -5.60 -3.25 8.82
CA GLY A 95 -4.16 -2.97 8.74
C GLY A 95 -3.74 -2.02 7.62
N VAL A 96 -4.68 -1.45 6.85
CA VAL A 96 -4.35 -0.34 5.94
C VAL A 96 -4.10 0.91 6.77
N ILE A 97 -2.89 1.42 6.69
CA ILE A 97 -2.49 2.66 7.34
C ILE A 97 -2.55 3.78 6.30
N ALA A 98 -3.77 4.14 5.89
CA ALA A 98 -4.04 5.28 5.02
C ALA A 98 -4.93 6.31 5.74
N ASP A 99 -4.92 7.53 5.24
CA ASP A 99 -5.74 8.62 5.79
C ASP A 99 -7.12 8.66 5.19
N ALA A 100 -7.23 8.15 3.95
CA ALA A 100 -8.51 7.93 3.29
C ALA A 100 -8.46 6.63 2.48
N PHE A 101 -9.65 6.09 2.23
CA PHE A 101 -9.83 4.89 1.42
C PHE A 101 -10.89 5.16 0.35
N LEU A 102 -10.63 4.70 -0.88
CA LEU A 102 -11.58 4.71 -2.00
C LEU A 102 -11.72 3.30 -2.58
N SER A 103 -12.94 2.82 -2.72
CA SER A 103 -13.23 1.56 -3.40
C SER A 103 -13.47 1.79 -4.89
N LYS A 104 -12.82 1.01 -5.76
CA LYS A 104 -13.10 1.01 -7.21
C LYS A 104 -14.44 0.31 -7.47
N PRO A 105 -15.30 0.83 -8.37
CA PRO A 105 -15.12 2.05 -9.14
C PRO A 105 -15.44 3.32 -8.31
N PHE A 106 -14.70 4.39 -8.50
CA PHE A 106 -14.95 5.71 -7.94
C PHE A 106 -14.93 6.77 -9.04
N SER A 107 -15.58 7.91 -8.80
CA SER A 107 -15.55 9.05 -9.72
C SER A 107 -14.30 9.91 -9.50
N LEU A 108 -13.92 10.69 -10.52
CA LEU A 108 -12.85 11.67 -10.38
C LEU A 108 -13.19 12.71 -9.31
N ASP A 109 -14.45 13.15 -9.26
CA ASP A 109 -14.92 14.14 -8.27
C ASP A 109 -14.76 13.64 -6.82
N GLU A 110 -15.02 12.34 -6.58
CA GLU A 110 -14.79 11.72 -5.25
C GLU A 110 -13.31 11.72 -4.89
N LEU A 111 -12.43 11.39 -5.83
CA LEU A 111 -10.99 11.39 -5.61
C LEU A 111 -10.49 12.83 -5.34
N GLU A 112 -10.90 13.81 -6.17
CA GLU A 112 -10.51 15.20 -6.00
C GLU A 112 -11.02 15.78 -4.68
N ALA A 113 -12.25 15.46 -4.26
CA ALA A 113 -12.78 15.86 -2.98
C ALA A 113 -11.94 15.35 -1.81
N LYS A 114 -11.49 14.08 -1.87
CA LYS A 114 -10.59 13.48 -0.86
C LYS A 114 -9.21 14.11 -0.86
N ILE A 115 -8.64 14.37 -2.03
CA ILE A 115 -7.36 15.09 -2.15
C ILE A 115 -7.47 16.48 -1.52
N ALA A 116 -8.51 17.24 -1.87
CA ALA A 116 -8.72 18.58 -1.35
C ALA A 116 -8.94 18.60 0.18
N GLU A 117 -9.69 17.61 0.70
CA GLU A 117 -9.90 17.43 2.14
C GLU A 117 -8.56 17.21 2.87
N LEU A 118 -7.75 16.24 2.40
CA LEU A 118 -6.49 15.87 3.03
C LEU A 118 -5.42 16.96 2.93
N LEU A 119 -5.36 17.69 1.83
CA LEU A 119 -4.39 18.78 1.65
C LEU A 119 -4.78 20.04 2.45
N ARG A 120 -6.08 20.29 2.67
CA ARG A 120 -6.58 21.43 3.46
C ARG A 120 -6.29 21.24 4.94
N ASP A 121 -6.55 20.04 5.45
CA ASP A 121 -6.54 19.72 6.87
C ASP A 121 -5.27 18.97 7.29
N SER A 122 -4.18 19.10 6.50
CA SER A 122 -2.90 18.50 6.86
C SER A 122 -2.19 19.34 7.95
N PRO A 123 -2.60 19.25 9.24
CA PRO A 123 -1.78 19.77 10.31
C PRO A 123 -0.49 18.95 10.33
N PRO A 124 0.66 19.52 10.74
CA PRO A 124 1.88 18.77 10.93
C PRO A 124 1.56 17.61 11.89
N ARG A 125 1.54 16.39 11.35
CA ARG A 125 1.21 15.19 12.13
C ARG A 125 2.28 15.00 13.19
N PRO A 126 1.88 14.69 14.44
CA PRO A 126 2.86 14.35 15.46
C PRO A 126 3.65 13.15 14.95
N ALA A 127 4.98 13.23 15.06
CA ALA A 127 5.86 12.13 14.68
C ALA A 127 5.35 10.86 15.39
N MET A 128 4.79 9.92 14.62
CA MET A 128 4.42 8.62 15.17
C MET A 128 5.69 7.99 15.71
N LYS A 129 5.63 7.51 16.95
CA LYS A 129 6.76 6.79 17.53
C LYS A 129 7.14 5.67 16.56
N LYS A 130 8.38 5.70 16.08
CA LYS A 130 8.94 4.80 15.05
C LYS A 130 8.71 3.30 15.30
N ASP A 131 8.33 2.92 16.51
CA ASP A 131 8.38 1.54 17.01
C ASP A 131 7.07 0.74 16.86
N ARG A 132 6.03 1.27 16.21
CA ARG A 132 4.69 0.64 16.33
C ARG A 132 3.99 0.19 15.06
N ALA A 133 4.44 0.54 13.88
CA ALA A 133 3.83 0.06 12.65
C ALA A 133 4.73 -0.98 11.96
N PRO A 134 4.39 -2.27 12.00
CA PRO A 134 5.13 -3.29 11.27
C PRO A 134 4.96 -3.09 9.76
N VAL A 135 5.97 -3.47 8.99
CA VAL A 135 5.90 -3.52 7.53
C VAL A 135 5.14 -4.78 7.12
N TRP A 136 4.15 -4.65 6.26
CA TRP A 136 3.48 -5.80 5.67
C TRP A 136 4.31 -6.33 4.50
N VAL A 137 4.62 -7.62 4.54
CA VAL A 137 5.54 -8.25 3.59
C VAL A 137 4.84 -9.41 2.91
N PRO A 138 4.60 -9.33 1.59
CA PRO A 138 4.03 -10.44 0.84
C PRO A 138 5.04 -11.57 0.68
N ARG A 139 4.54 -12.79 0.59
CA ARG A 139 5.36 -13.94 0.23
C ARG A 139 5.64 -13.93 -1.27
N ASN A 140 6.90 -13.92 -1.64
CA ASN A 140 7.33 -13.99 -3.04
C ASN A 140 8.00 -15.34 -3.30
N GLY A 141 7.21 -16.36 -3.58
CA GLY A 141 7.72 -17.73 -3.75
C GLY A 141 8.36 -18.28 -2.49
N GLU A 142 9.67 -18.56 -2.55
CA GLU A 142 10.46 -19.10 -1.43
C GLU A 142 11.14 -18.02 -0.58
N TYR A 143 10.86 -16.74 -0.83
CA TYR A 143 11.50 -15.62 -0.15
C TYR A 143 10.49 -14.58 0.33
N TYR A 144 10.86 -13.84 1.36
CA TYR A 144 10.25 -12.57 1.73
C TYR A 144 11.19 -11.45 1.32
N VAL A 145 10.66 -10.41 0.67
CA VAL A 145 11.42 -9.20 0.35
C VAL A 145 11.08 -8.13 1.39
N ILE A 146 12.05 -7.78 2.19
CA ILE A 146 11.86 -6.85 3.32
C ILE A 146 12.54 -5.53 2.98
N THR A 147 11.78 -4.43 3.11
CA THR A 147 12.34 -3.08 2.95
C THR A 147 12.58 -2.46 4.33
N CYS A 148 13.81 -2.07 4.58
CA CYS A 148 14.17 -1.35 5.80
C CYS A 148 13.59 0.06 5.78
N THR A 149 12.82 0.42 6.82
CA THR A 149 12.21 1.75 6.92
C THR A 149 13.20 2.87 7.26
N ASP A 150 14.39 2.53 7.74
CA ASP A 150 15.41 3.53 8.08
C ASP A 150 16.32 3.87 6.90
N CYS A 151 16.85 2.86 6.19
CA CYS A 151 17.74 3.09 5.04
C CYS A 151 17.05 2.94 3.67
N LEU A 152 15.77 2.54 3.63
CA LEU A 152 14.95 2.31 2.42
C LEU A 152 15.56 1.29 1.43
N ARG A 153 16.46 0.44 1.88
CA ARG A 153 17.04 -0.65 1.09
C ARG A 153 16.26 -1.93 1.33
N SER A 154 16.05 -2.69 0.26
CA SER A 154 15.36 -3.97 0.31
C SER A 154 16.35 -5.12 0.29
N PHE A 155 16.01 -6.20 1.01
CA PHE A 155 16.78 -7.44 1.03
C PHE A 155 15.82 -8.63 1.16
N SER A 156 16.27 -9.81 0.73
CA SER A 156 15.45 -11.02 0.76
C SER A 156 15.91 -11.94 1.87
N ILE A 157 14.92 -12.57 2.52
CA ILE A 157 15.16 -13.69 3.45
C ILE A 157 14.38 -14.92 3.00
N PRO A 158 14.87 -16.15 3.27
CA PRO A 158 14.15 -17.37 2.92
C PRO A 158 12.80 -17.43 3.64
N ALA A 159 11.75 -17.85 2.90
CA ALA A 159 10.46 -18.18 3.50
C ALA A 159 10.52 -19.57 4.12
N GLU A 160 10.24 -19.69 5.40
CA GLU A 160 10.18 -20.99 6.08
C GLU A 160 9.01 -21.82 5.54
N LYS A 161 9.28 -23.10 5.21
CA LYS A 161 8.30 -24.01 4.58
C LYS A 161 7.15 -24.45 5.49
N SER A 162 7.17 -24.15 6.78
CA SER A 162 6.29 -24.83 7.76
C SER A 162 5.52 -23.92 8.73
N VAL A 163 5.44 -22.63 8.53
CA VAL A 163 4.75 -21.78 9.53
C VAL A 163 3.36 -21.38 9.03
N ARG A 164 2.35 -22.13 9.46
CA ARG A 164 0.94 -21.70 9.45
C ARG A 164 0.70 -20.72 10.60
N VAL A 165 1.39 -19.59 10.62
CA VAL A 165 1.14 -18.58 11.65
C VAL A 165 0.57 -17.35 10.97
N PHE A 166 -0.73 -17.20 11.12
CA PHE A 166 -1.46 -16.02 10.68
C PHE A 166 -0.97 -14.79 11.45
N ARG A 167 -0.42 -13.79 10.74
CA ARG A 167 -0.13 -12.45 11.25
C ARG A 167 0.82 -12.37 12.44
N GLU A 168 1.86 -13.18 12.45
CA GLU A 168 2.91 -13.07 13.48
C GLU A 168 3.79 -11.85 13.23
N LEU A 169 3.94 -11.03 14.28
CA LEU A 169 4.91 -9.94 14.28
C LEU A 169 6.33 -10.52 14.39
N ARG A 170 7.15 -10.28 13.38
CA ARG A 170 8.55 -10.69 13.33
C ARG A 170 9.47 -9.49 13.40
N THR A 171 10.65 -9.69 13.93
CA THR A 171 11.68 -8.65 14.03
C THR A 171 13.02 -9.21 13.53
N LEU A 172 13.70 -8.42 12.71
CA LEU A 172 15.06 -8.75 12.28
C LEU A 172 15.90 -7.47 12.12
N ALA A 173 17.22 -7.62 12.16
CA ALA A 173 18.13 -6.53 11.89
C ALA A 173 18.31 -6.34 10.39
N CYS A 174 18.29 -5.10 9.92
CA CYS A 174 18.60 -4.75 8.54
C CYS A 174 20.07 -5.08 8.23
N ILE A 175 20.32 -5.81 7.15
CA ILE A 175 21.67 -6.21 6.73
C ILE A 175 22.54 -5.03 6.27
N PHE A 176 21.96 -3.84 6.07
CA PHE A 176 22.66 -2.65 5.57
C PHE A 176 22.94 -1.59 6.63
N CYS A 177 22.10 -1.50 7.69
CA CYS A 177 22.21 -0.42 8.68
C CYS A 177 21.93 -0.87 10.12
N ASP A 178 21.76 -2.17 10.36
CA ASP A 178 21.50 -2.81 11.67
C ASP A 178 20.21 -2.34 12.38
N ALA A 179 19.41 -1.47 11.74
CA ALA A 179 18.14 -1.04 12.30
C ALA A 179 17.17 -2.23 12.45
N GLN A 180 16.43 -2.27 13.56
CA GLN A 180 15.43 -3.31 13.80
C GLN A 180 14.21 -3.08 12.93
N VAL A 181 13.91 -4.03 12.04
CA VAL A 181 12.74 -4.01 11.18
C VAL A 181 11.69 -4.96 11.73
N GLN A 182 10.52 -4.40 12.06
CA GLN A 182 9.36 -5.18 12.45
C GLN A 182 8.46 -5.39 11.23
N PHE A 183 8.07 -6.64 10.98
CA PHE A 183 7.24 -6.97 9.82
C PHE A 183 6.21 -8.05 10.14
N ILE A 184 5.14 -8.05 9.35
CA ILE A 184 4.10 -9.07 9.36
C ILE A 184 4.05 -9.69 7.96
N VAL A 185 4.03 -11.02 7.89
CA VAL A 185 3.88 -11.73 6.61
C VAL A 185 2.42 -11.68 6.19
N GLU A 186 2.18 -11.18 4.98
CA GLU A 186 0.88 -11.21 4.33
C GLU A 186 0.71 -12.56 3.64
N GLU A 187 -0.23 -13.40 4.12
CA GLU A 187 -0.58 -14.63 3.42
C GLU A 187 -1.59 -14.33 2.31
N GLN A 188 -1.29 -14.82 1.10
CA GLN A 188 -2.27 -14.76 0.01
C GLN A 188 -3.41 -15.75 0.31
N PRO A 189 -4.68 -15.34 0.13
CA PRO A 189 -5.85 -16.20 0.42
C PRO A 189 -5.88 -17.53 -0.33
N GLU A 190 -5.16 -17.65 -1.43
CA GLU A 190 -5.09 -18.88 -2.24
C GLU A 190 -4.29 -20.02 -1.60
N ALA A 191 -3.49 -19.77 -0.56
CA ALA A 191 -2.72 -20.79 0.14
C ALA A 191 -3.51 -21.45 1.29
N ALA A 192 -4.59 -20.85 1.73
CA ALA A 192 -5.50 -21.44 2.70
C ALA A 192 -6.51 -22.33 1.94
N GLY A 193 -6.09 -23.58 1.62
CA GLY A 193 -6.99 -24.59 1.08
C GLY A 193 -8.17 -24.85 2.00
N LEU A 194 -9.21 -24.05 1.88
CA LEU A 194 -10.51 -24.38 2.43
C LEU A 194 -11.03 -25.61 1.70
N PRO A 195 -11.40 -26.71 2.40
CA PRO A 195 -11.98 -27.87 1.74
C PRO A 195 -13.29 -27.43 1.08
N ILE A 196 -13.36 -27.54 -0.23
CA ILE A 196 -14.61 -27.39 -0.98
C ILE A 196 -15.50 -28.54 -0.53
N THR A 197 -16.41 -28.30 0.39
CA THR A 197 -17.49 -29.22 0.71
C THR A 197 -18.39 -29.31 -0.52
N LYS A 198 -18.18 -30.37 -1.32
CA LYS A 198 -19.15 -30.79 -2.36
C LYS A 198 -20.44 -31.19 -1.66
N THR A 199 -21.42 -30.33 -1.63
CA THR A 199 -22.78 -30.67 -1.25
C THR A 199 -23.34 -31.54 -2.38
N ASN A 200 -23.28 -32.86 -2.19
CA ASN A 200 -24.05 -33.80 -3.00
C ASN A 200 -25.53 -33.54 -2.72
N ARG A 201 -26.19 -32.88 -3.64
CA ARG A 201 -27.64 -32.88 -3.74
C ARG A 201 -28.02 -34.15 -4.49
N THR A 202 -28.29 -35.22 -3.75
CA THR A 202 -29.06 -36.39 -4.26
C THR A 202 -30.49 -35.95 -4.46
N MET A 203 -30.92 -35.82 -5.71
CA MET A 203 -32.35 -35.80 -6.05
C MET A 203 -32.85 -37.25 -5.95
N GLU A 204 -33.63 -37.56 -4.92
CA GLU A 204 -34.53 -38.72 -4.92
C GLU A 204 -35.84 -38.30 -5.58
N HIS A 205 -36.12 -38.90 -6.74
CA HIS A 205 -37.45 -38.98 -7.30
C HIS A 205 -38.19 -40.14 -6.65
N THR A 206 -39.35 -39.82 -6.08
CA THR A 206 -40.50 -40.70 -6.01
C THR A 206 -41.77 -39.85 -6.06
#